data_b1180f1ba7683d33564c5a8254738f06
#
_entry.id   b1180f1ba7683d33564c5a8254738f06
#
_cell.length_a   1.000
_cell.length_b   1.000
_cell.length_c   1.000
_cell.angle_alpha   90.00
_cell.angle_beta   90.00
_cell.angle_gamma   90.00
#
_symmetry.space_group_name_H-M   'P 1'
#
loop_
_entity.id
_entity.type
_entity.pdbx_description
1 polymer ?
#
loop_
_entity_poly.entity_id
_entity_poly.type
_entity_poly.pdbx_seq_one_letter_code
_entity_poly.pdbx_strand_id
1 'polypeptide(L)'
;MEKNQSMTTNIQMKSETCRTPDKEERSLLRQVLDKIADHCRARSLFILHYCTGCGAIELPPTITSRFDAERLGIQPMVTPRQADILLITGYLSIKTLKRVILTYEQMASPKYVIGMGSCTINGGMYWQSYATVKRLLEYIPVDIYMAGCMPRPEAIQQGFLQLMDNIDKGHANTWKDYYHNYDEYLGNQQGLFGPDWHTPTDVIAEARHYQLFGEKTIGEHTALLAKFASEYVTKPIPKEIIA
;
A
#
# COMPACT_ATOMS: atom_id res chain seq x y z
N MET A 1 29.98 17.90 17.35
CA MET A 1 29.40 16.54 17.43
C MET A 1 28.10 16.51 18.24
N GLU A 2 27.21 17.50 18.04
CA GLU A 2 25.97 17.64 18.85
C GLU A 2 24.80 18.12 17.99
N LYS A 3 24.45 17.44 16.91
CA LYS A 3 23.24 17.78 16.10
C LYS A 3 22.39 16.60 15.67
N ASN A 4 22.63 15.39 16.18
CA ASN A 4 21.89 14.19 15.72
C ASN A 4 20.96 13.55 16.77
N GLN A 5 20.68 14.21 17.90
CA GLN A 5 19.82 13.61 18.94
C GLN A 5 18.37 14.13 18.99
N SER A 6 18.00 15.12 18.17
CA SER A 6 16.66 15.71 18.24
C SER A 6 15.65 15.13 17.21
N MET A 7 16.07 14.21 16.33
CA MET A 7 15.21 13.69 15.26
C MET A 7 14.46 12.37 15.61
N THR A 8 14.83 11.73 16.71
CA THR A 8 14.26 10.40 17.05
C THR A 8 13.03 10.45 17.96
N THR A 9 12.69 11.57 18.53
CA THR A 9 11.59 11.69 19.53
C THR A 9 10.23 12.10 18.94
N ASN A 10 10.15 12.53 17.69
CA ASN A 10 8.88 13.02 17.10
C ASN A 10 8.05 11.97 16.35
N ILE A 11 8.58 10.77 16.14
CA ILE A 11 7.88 9.73 15.33
C ILE A 11 6.86 8.94 16.17
N GLN A 12 6.98 8.92 17.50
CA GLN A 12 6.11 8.11 18.35
C GLN A 12 4.81 8.77 18.82
N MET A 13 4.60 10.07 18.57
CA MET A 13 3.41 10.78 19.09
C MET A 13 2.31 11.06 18.06
N LYS A 14 2.46 10.66 16.79
CA LYS A 14 1.44 10.95 15.75
C LYS A 14 0.45 9.83 15.44
N SER A 15 0.60 8.65 16.05
CA SER A 15 -0.31 7.53 15.81
C SER A 15 -1.64 7.59 16.58
N GLU A 16 -1.78 8.54 17.52
CA GLU A 16 -2.98 8.59 18.38
C GLU A 16 -4.07 9.59 17.94
N THR A 17 -3.87 10.37 16.87
CA THR A 17 -4.81 11.45 16.51
C THR A 17 -5.53 11.29 15.20
N CYS A 18 -5.45 10.16 14.53
CA CYS A 18 -6.34 9.89 13.40
C CYS A 18 -7.71 9.39 13.90
N ARG A 19 -8.43 10.27 14.62
CA ARG A 19 -9.87 10.08 14.87
C ARG A 19 -10.61 10.43 13.60
N THR A 20 -11.07 9.41 12.90
CA THR A 20 -12.04 9.58 11.81
C THR A 20 -13.34 10.22 12.36
N PRO A 21 -13.77 11.39 11.82
CA PRO A 21 -14.91 12.12 12.39
C PRO A 21 -16.30 11.59 11.98
N ASP A 22 -16.50 10.39 11.49
CA ASP A 22 -17.81 9.95 10.97
C ASP A 22 -18.28 8.60 11.50
N LYS A 23 -18.38 8.45 12.81
CA LYS A 23 -19.06 7.27 13.38
C LYS A 23 -20.56 7.44 13.66
N GLU A 24 -21.12 8.63 13.57
CA GLU A 24 -22.44 8.91 14.15
C GLU A 24 -23.66 8.80 13.21
N GLU A 25 -23.51 8.75 11.89
CA GLU A 25 -24.70 8.74 10.98
C GLU A 25 -24.80 7.59 9.97
N ARG A 26 -24.04 6.52 10.13
CA ARG A 26 -24.27 5.33 9.30
C ARG A 26 -25.52 4.60 9.78
N SER A 27 -26.56 4.52 8.95
CA SER A 27 -27.72 3.71 9.25
C SER A 27 -27.30 2.28 9.61
N LEU A 28 -27.95 1.64 10.56
CA LEU A 28 -27.65 0.25 11.00
C LEU A 28 -27.51 -0.72 9.82
N LEU A 29 -28.35 -0.54 8.80
CA LEU A 29 -28.33 -1.34 7.58
C LEU A 29 -27.00 -1.19 6.82
N ARG A 30 -26.46 0.03 6.73
CA ARG A 30 -25.18 0.29 6.06
C ARG A 30 -24.02 -0.34 6.83
N GLN A 31 -24.04 -0.27 8.16
CA GLN A 31 -23.01 -0.91 8.99
C GLN A 31 -23.02 -2.45 8.83
N VAL A 32 -24.21 -3.05 8.70
CA VAL A 32 -24.32 -4.49 8.46
C VAL A 32 -23.81 -4.86 7.07
N LEU A 33 -24.16 -4.08 6.05
CA LEU A 33 -23.67 -4.31 4.70
C LEU A 33 -22.16 -4.13 4.58
N ASP A 34 -21.56 -3.12 5.23
CA ASP A 34 -20.12 -2.91 5.27
C ASP A 34 -19.41 -4.11 5.93
N LYS A 35 -19.92 -4.63 7.04
CA LYS A 35 -19.37 -5.83 7.69
C LYS A 35 -19.45 -7.08 6.81
N ILE A 36 -20.56 -7.27 6.11
CA ILE A 36 -20.70 -8.40 5.17
C ILE A 36 -19.69 -8.23 4.01
N ALA A 37 -19.55 -7.02 3.48
CA ALA A 37 -18.60 -6.74 2.42
C ALA A 37 -17.15 -7.00 2.87
N ASP A 38 -16.77 -6.55 4.07
CA ASP A 38 -15.43 -6.78 4.61
C ASP A 38 -15.17 -8.27 4.85
N HIS A 39 -16.17 -9.01 5.36
CA HIS A 39 -16.08 -10.45 5.53
C HIS A 39 -15.90 -11.20 4.21
N CYS A 40 -16.65 -10.84 3.17
CA CYS A 40 -16.50 -11.42 1.84
C CYS A 40 -15.14 -11.07 1.24
N ARG A 41 -14.70 -9.83 1.39
CA ARG A 41 -13.41 -9.35 0.91
C ARG A 41 -12.25 -10.08 1.58
N ALA A 42 -12.30 -10.25 2.89
CA ALA A 42 -11.27 -10.96 3.66
C ALA A 42 -11.04 -12.40 3.17
N ARG A 43 -12.03 -13.03 2.53
CA ARG A 43 -11.97 -14.41 2.01
C ARG A 43 -11.80 -14.51 0.49
N SER A 44 -11.57 -13.40 -0.19
CA SER A 44 -11.33 -13.34 -1.64
C SER A 44 -10.27 -12.29 -1.92
N LEU A 45 -9.01 -12.64 -1.65
CA LEU A 45 -7.87 -11.73 -1.74
C LEU A 45 -6.96 -12.14 -2.89
N PHE A 46 -6.72 -11.22 -3.81
CA PHE A 46 -5.80 -11.39 -4.92
C PHE A 46 -4.46 -10.74 -4.62
N ILE A 47 -3.38 -11.53 -4.66
CA ILE A 47 -2.03 -11.08 -4.34
C ILE A 47 -1.27 -10.73 -5.60
N LEU A 48 -0.80 -9.49 -5.68
CA LEU A 48 0.26 -9.10 -6.60
C LEU A 48 1.61 -9.27 -5.91
N HIS A 49 2.35 -10.28 -6.33
CA HIS A 49 3.68 -10.56 -5.79
C HIS A 49 4.73 -9.69 -6.47
N TYR A 50 5.21 -8.67 -5.77
CA TYR A 50 6.35 -7.88 -6.22
C TYR A 50 7.65 -8.47 -5.67
N CYS A 51 8.26 -9.35 -6.47
CA CYS A 51 9.45 -10.08 -6.07
C CYS A 51 10.73 -9.29 -6.41
N THR A 52 11.52 -8.98 -5.37
CA THR A 52 12.82 -8.32 -5.54
C THR A 52 13.99 -9.13 -4.98
N GLY A 53 13.74 -10.36 -4.55
CA GLY A 53 14.79 -11.20 -3.97
C GLY A 53 14.28 -12.56 -3.47
N CYS A 54 14.72 -12.96 -2.29
CA CYS A 54 14.53 -14.32 -1.73
C CYS A 54 13.05 -14.72 -1.52
N GLY A 55 12.11 -13.77 -1.49
CA GLY A 55 10.69 -14.06 -1.31
C GLY A 55 10.07 -14.89 -2.43
N ALA A 56 10.69 -14.89 -3.61
CA ALA A 56 10.29 -15.76 -4.71
C ALA A 56 10.43 -17.26 -4.40
N ILE A 57 11.26 -17.61 -3.42
CA ILE A 57 11.52 -19.02 -3.07
C ILE A 57 10.45 -19.53 -2.10
N GLU A 58 10.02 -18.71 -1.15
CA GLU A 58 9.12 -19.13 -0.07
C GLU A 58 7.62 -18.96 -0.41
N LEU A 59 7.27 -18.03 -1.28
CA LEU A 59 5.87 -17.82 -1.65
C LEU A 59 5.28 -18.97 -2.50
N PRO A 60 5.96 -19.50 -3.53
CA PRO A 60 5.44 -20.63 -4.31
C PRO A 60 5.10 -21.85 -3.44
N PRO A 61 5.95 -22.33 -2.52
CA PRO A 61 5.57 -23.41 -1.61
C PRO A 61 4.36 -23.10 -0.76
N THR A 62 4.15 -21.84 -0.37
CA THR A 62 3.00 -21.40 0.45
C THR A 62 1.69 -21.52 -0.34
N ILE A 63 1.70 -21.23 -1.63
CA ILE A 63 0.52 -21.30 -2.51
C ILE A 63 0.26 -22.73 -2.98
N THR A 64 1.34 -23.52 -3.22
CA THR A 64 1.22 -24.87 -3.77
C THR A 64 0.62 -25.87 -2.76
N SER A 65 0.32 -27.07 -3.23
CA SER A 65 -0.45 -28.13 -2.54
C SER A 65 0.04 -28.50 -1.15
N ARG A 66 1.29 -28.25 -0.80
CA ARG A 66 1.81 -28.59 0.54
C ARG A 66 1.20 -27.71 1.64
N PHE A 67 1.07 -26.41 1.37
CA PHE A 67 0.55 -25.43 2.33
C PHE A 67 -0.80 -24.86 1.90
N ASP A 68 -1.10 -24.89 0.62
CA ASP A 68 -2.41 -24.61 0.03
C ASP A 68 -3.05 -23.32 0.55
N ALA A 69 -2.37 -22.19 0.39
CA ALA A 69 -2.92 -20.88 0.76
C ALA A 69 -4.17 -20.51 -0.07
N GLU A 70 -4.37 -21.12 -1.25
CA GLU A 70 -5.54 -20.88 -2.10
C GLU A 70 -6.84 -21.29 -1.41
N ARG A 71 -6.82 -22.31 -0.58
CA ARG A 71 -8.00 -22.72 0.24
C ARG A 71 -8.46 -21.63 1.20
N LEU A 72 -7.57 -20.69 1.56
CA LEU A 72 -7.91 -19.54 2.40
C LEU A 72 -8.56 -18.40 1.60
N GLY A 73 -8.73 -18.57 0.29
CA GLY A 73 -9.25 -17.54 -0.61
C GLY A 73 -8.17 -16.56 -1.10
N ILE A 74 -6.91 -16.98 -1.04
CA ILE A 74 -5.76 -16.15 -1.43
C ILE A 74 -5.22 -16.67 -2.75
N GLN A 75 -5.30 -15.87 -3.81
CA GLN A 75 -4.88 -16.27 -5.14
C GLN A 75 -3.86 -15.31 -5.74
N PRO A 76 -2.87 -15.81 -6.49
CA PRO A 76 -1.92 -14.95 -7.18
C PRO A 76 -2.58 -14.22 -8.36
N MET A 77 -2.27 -12.93 -8.51
CA MET A 77 -2.75 -12.11 -9.62
C MET A 77 -1.57 -11.36 -10.26
N VAL A 78 -1.55 -11.31 -11.58
CA VAL A 78 -0.44 -10.72 -12.33
C VAL A 78 -0.62 -9.24 -12.66
N THR A 79 -1.82 -8.69 -12.46
CA THR A 79 -2.13 -7.30 -12.79
C THR A 79 -2.49 -6.48 -11.56
N PRO A 80 -1.92 -5.28 -11.36
CA PRO A 80 -2.26 -4.42 -10.23
C PRO A 80 -3.73 -3.97 -10.23
N ARG A 81 -4.37 -3.90 -11.38
CA ARG A 81 -5.77 -3.47 -11.51
C ARG A 81 -6.78 -4.46 -10.92
N GLN A 82 -6.37 -5.71 -10.71
CA GLN A 82 -7.22 -6.78 -10.18
C GLN A 82 -6.72 -7.33 -8.85
N ALA A 83 -5.62 -6.79 -8.33
CA ALA A 83 -5.02 -7.23 -7.09
C ALA A 83 -5.51 -6.38 -5.92
N ASP A 84 -5.75 -7.04 -4.78
CA ASP A 84 -6.12 -6.41 -3.52
C ASP A 84 -4.91 -6.22 -2.61
N ILE A 85 -3.93 -7.15 -2.69
CA ILE A 85 -2.74 -7.17 -1.87
C ILE A 85 -1.49 -6.94 -2.72
N LEU A 86 -0.67 -5.97 -2.35
CA LEU A 86 0.69 -5.82 -2.83
C LEU A 86 1.63 -6.50 -1.84
N LEU A 87 2.14 -7.67 -2.21
CA LEU A 87 3.11 -8.41 -1.43
C LEU A 87 4.52 -8.08 -1.90
N ILE A 88 5.26 -7.33 -1.10
CA ILE A 88 6.63 -6.91 -1.40
C ILE A 88 7.59 -7.85 -0.66
N THR A 89 8.44 -8.54 -1.42
CA THR A 89 9.35 -9.55 -0.90
C THR A 89 10.78 -9.26 -1.26
N GLY A 90 11.67 -9.29 -0.27
CA GLY A 90 13.08 -9.05 -0.49
C GLY A 90 13.52 -7.59 -0.34
N TYR A 91 14.76 -7.30 -0.74
CA TYR A 91 15.32 -5.96 -0.65
C TYR A 91 14.78 -5.04 -1.75
N LEU A 92 14.61 -3.77 -1.42
CA LEU A 92 14.21 -2.75 -2.37
C LEU A 92 15.38 -1.82 -2.66
N SER A 93 15.77 -1.74 -3.91
CA SER A 93 16.65 -0.66 -4.36
C SER A 93 15.84 0.62 -4.61
N ILE A 94 16.51 1.77 -4.60
CA ILE A 94 15.87 3.06 -4.91
C ILE A 94 15.16 3.02 -6.27
N LYS A 95 15.79 2.40 -7.28
CA LYS A 95 15.19 2.24 -8.62
C LYS A 95 13.93 1.35 -8.61
N THR A 96 13.94 0.29 -7.79
CA THR A 96 12.83 -0.65 -7.66
C THR A 96 11.68 -0.01 -6.89
N LEU A 97 11.96 0.76 -5.83
CA LEU A 97 10.95 1.46 -5.06
C LEU A 97 10.07 2.35 -5.93
N LYS A 98 10.67 3.06 -6.88
CA LYS A 98 9.92 3.86 -7.86
C LYS A 98 8.84 3.05 -8.59
N ARG A 99 9.15 1.83 -8.98
CA ARG A 99 8.19 0.93 -9.65
C ARG A 99 7.14 0.39 -8.69
N VAL A 100 7.54 0.11 -7.45
CA VAL A 100 6.62 -0.36 -6.39
C VAL A 100 5.58 0.71 -6.10
N ILE A 101 5.96 1.97 -5.97
CA ILE A 101 5.04 3.10 -5.74
C ILE A 101 4.04 3.21 -6.90
N LEU A 102 4.53 3.22 -8.15
CA LEU A 102 3.65 3.26 -9.32
C LEU A 102 2.70 2.06 -9.39
N THR A 103 3.14 0.87 -8.98
CA THR A 103 2.31 -0.33 -8.91
C THR A 103 1.23 -0.19 -7.83
N TYR A 104 1.60 0.32 -6.65
CA TYR A 104 0.66 0.58 -5.56
C TYR A 104 -0.43 1.58 -5.97
N GLU A 105 -0.06 2.63 -6.68
CA GLU A 105 -1.00 3.65 -7.16
C GLU A 105 -1.97 3.12 -8.22
N GLN A 106 -1.54 2.14 -9.03
CA GLN A 106 -2.39 1.50 -10.02
C GLN A 106 -3.41 0.51 -9.44
N MET A 107 -3.26 0.12 -8.17
CA MET A 107 -4.20 -0.78 -7.50
C MET A 107 -5.49 -0.04 -7.13
N ALA A 108 -6.62 -0.74 -7.28
CA ALA A 108 -7.93 -0.23 -6.87
C ALA A 108 -8.05 -0.21 -5.33
N SER A 109 -8.80 0.75 -4.80
CA SER A 109 -9.13 0.81 -3.37
C SER A 109 -10.35 -0.07 -3.06
N PRO A 110 -10.38 -0.77 -1.92
CA PRO A 110 -9.37 -0.86 -0.88
C PRO A 110 -8.18 -1.73 -1.28
N LYS A 111 -6.98 -1.36 -0.89
CA LYS A 111 -5.73 -2.04 -1.19
C LYS A 111 -4.89 -2.22 0.07
N TYR A 112 -4.19 -3.34 0.14
CA TYR A 112 -3.41 -3.73 1.30
C TYR A 112 -1.97 -3.97 0.91
N VAL A 113 -1.03 -3.64 1.79
CA VAL A 113 0.40 -3.85 1.55
C VAL A 113 1.00 -4.75 2.61
N ILE A 114 1.68 -5.78 2.18
CA ILE A 114 2.42 -6.70 3.05
C ILE A 114 3.91 -6.58 2.73
N GLY A 115 4.70 -6.26 3.75
CA GLY A 115 6.15 -6.31 3.70
C GLY A 115 6.66 -7.66 4.20
N MET A 116 7.22 -8.49 3.32
CA MET A 116 7.74 -9.80 3.68
C MET A 116 9.27 -9.79 3.77
N GLY A 117 9.76 -10.17 4.93
CA GLY A 117 11.19 -10.30 5.21
C GLY A 117 11.81 -9.07 5.86
N SER A 118 12.90 -9.27 6.57
CA SER A 118 13.64 -8.20 7.29
C SER A 118 14.12 -7.09 6.36
N CYS A 119 14.31 -7.40 5.07
CA CYS A 119 14.75 -6.41 4.08
C CYS A 119 13.71 -5.29 3.87
N THR A 120 12.40 -5.57 3.97
CA THR A 120 11.35 -4.57 3.84
C THR A 120 11.16 -3.74 5.11
N ILE A 121 11.58 -4.26 6.26
CA ILE A 121 11.41 -3.61 7.57
C ILE A 121 12.50 -2.58 7.81
N ASN A 122 13.77 -3.00 7.66
CA ASN A 122 14.94 -2.18 8.01
C ASN A 122 16.12 -2.30 7.04
N GLY A 123 15.91 -2.87 5.85
CA GLY A 123 16.98 -3.18 4.89
C GLY A 123 17.66 -4.53 5.13
N GLY A 124 17.37 -5.23 6.24
CA GLY A 124 17.89 -6.55 6.56
C GLY A 124 19.41 -6.65 6.47
N MET A 125 19.92 -7.68 5.79
CA MET A 125 21.36 -7.87 5.58
C MET A 125 22.01 -6.80 4.68
N TYR A 126 21.20 -5.99 3.98
CA TYR A 126 21.65 -4.91 3.11
C TYR A 126 21.52 -3.51 3.74
N TRP A 127 21.36 -3.44 5.07
CA TRP A 127 21.13 -2.18 5.76
C TRP A 127 22.23 -1.14 5.58
N GLN A 128 23.47 -1.55 5.34
CA GLN A 128 24.60 -0.66 5.07
C GLN A 128 24.71 -0.22 3.61
N SER A 129 23.93 -0.82 2.70
CA SER A 129 23.97 -0.47 1.29
C SER A 129 23.43 0.95 1.05
N TYR A 130 24.13 1.71 0.22
CA TYR A 130 23.70 3.04 -0.21
C TYR A 130 22.50 3.01 -1.18
N ALA A 131 22.31 1.91 -1.89
CA ALA A 131 21.28 1.76 -2.91
C ALA A 131 19.99 1.12 -2.38
N THR A 132 19.98 0.63 -1.14
CA THR A 132 18.84 -0.10 -0.57
C THR A 132 17.98 0.81 0.29
N VAL A 133 16.68 0.76 0.05
CA VAL A 133 15.66 1.42 0.88
C VAL A 133 15.56 0.70 2.22
N LYS A 134 15.66 1.45 3.31
CA LYS A 134 15.75 0.86 4.66
C LYS A 134 14.40 0.71 5.34
N ARG A 135 13.47 1.61 5.06
CA ARG A 135 12.14 1.63 5.67
C ARG A 135 11.08 1.85 4.61
N LEU A 136 10.37 0.79 4.30
CA LEU A 136 9.31 0.85 3.30
C LEU A 136 8.16 1.78 3.73
N LEU A 137 7.84 1.79 5.03
CA LEU A 137 6.75 2.58 5.60
C LEU A 137 6.87 4.09 5.37
N GLU A 138 8.07 4.60 5.14
CA GLU A 138 8.28 6.04 4.87
C GLU A 138 7.74 6.45 3.48
N TYR A 139 7.57 5.50 2.57
CA TYR A 139 7.23 5.77 1.17
C TYR A 139 5.85 5.27 0.76
N ILE A 140 5.39 4.16 1.34
CA ILE A 140 4.06 3.59 1.16
C ILE A 140 3.54 3.02 2.49
N PRO A 141 2.23 3.04 2.72
CA PRO A 141 1.66 2.45 3.93
C PRO A 141 1.82 0.93 3.89
N VAL A 142 2.07 0.33 5.04
CA VAL A 142 2.21 -1.13 5.17
C VAL A 142 1.27 -1.62 6.27
N ASP A 143 0.37 -2.55 5.93
CA ASP A 143 -0.60 -3.10 6.86
C ASP A 143 0.04 -4.15 7.78
N ILE A 144 0.86 -5.03 7.21
CA ILE A 144 1.49 -6.12 7.96
C ILE A 144 2.94 -6.30 7.51
N TYR A 145 3.79 -6.55 8.49
CA TYR A 145 5.15 -7.04 8.28
C TYR A 145 5.30 -8.49 8.71
N MET A 146 5.81 -9.31 7.82
CA MET A 146 6.20 -10.69 8.10
C MET A 146 7.70 -10.76 8.35
N ALA A 147 8.10 -10.88 9.62
CA ALA A 147 9.50 -10.91 10.01
C ALA A 147 10.17 -12.23 9.67
N GLY A 148 11.41 -12.18 9.22
CA GLY A 148 12.23 -13.33 8.88
C GLY A 148 13.23 -13.02 7.76
N CYS A 149 14.24 -13.86 7.59
CA CYS A 149 15.19 -13.71 6.49
C CYS A 149 15.55 -15.13 5.93
N MET A 150 14.60 -15.79 5.29
CA MET A 150 13.21 -15.55 4.91
C MET A 150 12.22 -16.10 5.94
N PRO A 151 10.99 -15.60 6.07
CA PRO A 151 9.97 -16.26 6.87
C PRO A 151 9.56 -17.59 6.22
N ARG A 152 9.33 -18.60 7.04
CA ARG A 152 8.85 -19.90 6.58
C ARG A 152 7.41 -19.82 6.05
N PRO A 153 6.99 -20.75 5.17
CA PRO A 153 5.63 -20.76 4.63
C PRO A 153 4.52 -20.72 5.68
N GLU A 154 4.74 -21.36 6.84
CA GLU A 154 3.77 -21.33 7.96
C GLU A 154 3.63 -19.91 8.55
N ALA A 155 4.74 -19.19 8.67
CA ALA A 155 4.73 -17.81 9.15
C ALA A 155 4.07 -16.88 8.12
N ILE A 156 4.24 -17.15 6.82
CA ILE A 156 3.59 -16.40 5.75
C ILE A 156 2.07 -16.62 5.81
N GLN A 157 1.62 -17.88 5.97
CA GLN A 157 0.18 -18.16 6.15
C GLN A 157 -0.39 -17.48 7.39
N GLN A 158 0.35 -17.46 8.49
CA GLN A 158 -0.08 -16.75 9.70
C GLN A 158 -0.24 -15.25 9.45
N GLY A 159 0.67 -14.64 8.69
CA GLY A 159 0.56 -13.24 8.29
C GLY A 159 -0.68 -12.97 7.44
N PHE A 160 -0.99 -13.85 6.51
CA PHE A 160 -2.24 -13.74 5.73
C PHE A 160 -3.49 -13.87 6.60
N LEU A 161 -3.53 -14.83 7.51
CA LEU A 161 -4.65 -14.98 8.45
C LEU A 161 -4.81 -13.75 9.33
N GLN A 162 -3.71 -13.14 9.76
CA GLN A 162 -3.74 -11.90 10.52
C GLN A 162 -4.29 -10.72 9.70
N LEU A 163 -3.94 -10.62 8.41
CA LEU A 163 -4.51 -9.60 7.52
C LEU A 163 -6.02 -9.81 7.35
N MET A 164 -6.46 -11.05 7.12
CA MET A 164 -7.88 -11.38 7.00
C MET A 164 -8.66 -10.99 8.25
N ASP A 165 -8.11 -11.28 9.44
CA ASP A 165 -8.71 -10.90 10.72
C ASP A 165 -8.76 -9.37 10.90
N ASN A 166 -7.71 -8.65 10.48
CA ASN A 166 -7.70 -7.19 10.51
C ASN A 166 -8.72 -6.58 9.54
N ILE A 167 -8.92 -7.17 8.37
CA ILE A 167 -9.96 -6.74 7.42
C ILE A 167 -11.35 -7.00 8.00
N ASP A 168 -11.62 -8.18 8.55
CA ASP A 168 -12.88 -8.54 9.19
C ASP A 168 -13.24 -7.58 10.34
N LYS A 169 -12.23 -7.11 11.09
CA LYS A 169 -12.39 -6.14 12.18
C LYS A 169 -12.44 -4.68 11.72
N GLY A 170 -12.20 -4.41 10.43
CA GLY A 170 -12.14 -3.06 9.88
C GLY A 170 -10.91 -2.26 10.33
N HIS A 171 -9.83 -2.93 10.74
CA HIS A 171 -8.58 -2.29 11.16
C HIS A 171 -7.59 -2.07 10.02
N ALA A 172 -7.76 -2.74 8.87
CA ALA A 172 -6.89 -2.61 7.71
C ALA A 172 -7.29 -1.39 6.84
N ASN A 173 -7.03 -0.19 7.35
CA ASN A 173 -7.39 1.08 6.71
C ASN A 173 -6.18 1.96 6.36
N THR A 174 -4.97 1.40 6.31
CA THR A 174 -3.73 2.17 6.07
C THR A 174 -3.72 2.87 4.71
N TRP A 175 -4.46 2.34 3.72
CA TRP A 175 -4.63 2.99 2.43
C TRP A 175 -5.37 4.33 2.53
N LYS A 176 -6.28 4.51 3.52
CA LYS A 176 -6.94 5.80 3.79
C LYS A 176 -5.96 6.79 4.40
N ASP A 177 -5.11 6.31 5.32
CA ASP A 177 -4.08 7.12 5.95
C ASP A 177 -3.06 7.62 4.91
N TYR A 178 -2.78 6.81 3.87
CA TYR A 178 -1.94 7.23 2.75
C TYR A 178 -2.52 8.45 2.03
N TYR A 179 -3.80 8.44 1.70
CA TYR A 179 -4.44 9.57 1.03
C TYR A 179 -4.58 10.79 1.93
N HIS A 180 -4.85 10.61 3.22
CA HIS A 180 -4.92 11.72 4.17
C HIS A 180 -3.55 12.40 4.37
N ASN A 181 -2.48 11.63 4.44
CA ASN A 181 -1.12 12.12 4.65
C ASN A 181 -0.29 12.14 3.34
N TYR A 182 -0.95 12.22 2.20
CA TYR A 182 -0.30 12.10 0.88
C TYR A 182 0.87 13.06 0.69
N ASP A 183 0.75 14.30 1.16
CA ASP A 183 1.81 15.31 1.03
C ASP A 183 3.10 14.92 1.79
N GLU A 184 2.97 14.22 2.93
CA GLU A 184 4.11 13.71 3.69
C GLU A 184 4.82 12.57 2.94
N TYR A 185 4.04 11.62 2.41
CA TYR A 185 4.59 10.54 1.57
C TYR A 185 5.25 11.08 0.30
N LEU A 186 4.62 12.03 -0.37
CA LEU A 186 5.16 12.68 -1.56
C LEU A 186 6.46 13.42 -1.24
N GLY A 187 6.53 14.14 -0.11
CA GLY A 187 7.74 14.81 0.33
C GLY A 187 8.91 13.85 0.55
N ASN A 188 8.65 12.70 1.18
CA ASN A 188 9.65 11.64 1.38
C ASN A 188 10.09 11.02 0.03
N GLN A 189 9.16 10.79 -0.88
CA GLN A 189 9.44 10.27 -2.22
C GLN A 189 10.28 11.26 -3.04
N GLN A 190 9.93 12.55 -3.02
CA GLN A 190 10.69 13.61 -3.70
C GLN A 190 12.09 13.80 -3.09
N GLY A 191 12.22 13.64 -1.78
CA GLY A 191 13.53 13.66 -1.10
C GLY A 191 14.47 12.56 -1.60
N LEU A 192 13.93 11.42 -2.04
CA LEU A 192 14.71 10.28 -2.54
C LEU A 192 14.92 10.32 -4.06
N PHE A 193 13.90 10.69 -4.84
CA PHE A 193 13.89 10.62 -6.30
C PHE A 193 14.22 11.94 -6.99
N GLY A 194 14.20 13.03 -6.25
CA GLY A 194 14.36 14.38 -6.76
C GLY A 194 13.04 15.15 -6.93
N PRO A 195 13.13 16.49 -7.09
CA PRO A 195 11.94 17.37 -7.16
C PRO A 195 11.08 17.12 -8.41
N ASP A 196 11.64 16.51 -9.45
CA ASP A 196 10.91 16.17 -10.69
C ASP A 196 10.04 14.92 -10.57
N TRP A 197 10.04 14.28 -9.38
CA TRP A 197 9.17 13.14 -9.15
C TRP A 197 7.72 13.60 -9.03
N HIS A 198 6.92 13.19 -10.00
CA HIS A 198 5.48 13.41 -10.02
C HIS A 198 4.76 12.07 -10.03
N THR A 199 3.85 11.92 -9.11
CA THR A 199 2.86 10.85 -9.16
C THR A 199 1.85 11.11 -10.28
N PRO A 200 1.21 10.06 -10.82
CA PRO A 200 0.12 10.21 -11.77
C PRO A 200 -0.94 11.19 -11.26
N THR A 201 -1.43 12.06 -12.13
CA THR A 201 -2.41 13.10 -11.79
C THR A 201 -3.68 12.57 -11.16
N ASP A 202 -4.06 11.34 -11.50
CA ASP A 202 -5.24 10.65 -10.98
C ASP A 202 -5.15 10.41 -9.47
N VAL A 203 -3.96 10.02 -8.98
CA VAL A 203 -3.70 9.78 -7.55
C VAL A 203 -3.71 11.08 -6.76
N ILE A 204 -3.15 12.14 -7.32
CA ILE A 204 -3.18 13.48 -6.70
C ILE A 204 -4.63 13.96 -6.57
N ALA A 205 -5.45 13.74 -7.59
CA ALA A 205 -6.86 14.12 -7.56
C ALA A 205 -7.63 13.32 -6.50
N GLU A 206 -7.37 12.02 -6.40
CA GLU A 206 -7.98 11.14 -5.39
C GLU A 206 -7.55 11.55 -3.97
N ALA A 207 -6.25 11.79 -3.76
CA ALA A 207 -5.73 12.24 -2.47
C ALA A 207 -6.35 13.57 -2.03
N ARG A 208 -6.41 14.56 -2.92
CA ARG A 208 -7.06 15.85 -2.63
C ARG A 208 -8.53 15.71 -2.34
N HIS A 209 -9.21 14.80 -3.03
CA HIS A 209 -10.62 14.53 -2.75
C HIS A 209 -10.80 13.96 -1.34
N TYR A 210 -9.97 12.99 -0.92
CA TYR A 210 -10.01 12.45 0.45
C TYR A 210 -9.67 13.51 1.52
N GLN A 211 -8.69 14.37 1.27
CA GLN A 211 -8.31 15.45 2.17
C GLN A 211 -9.42 16.49 2.36
N LEU A 212 -10.16 16.82 1.28
CA LEU A 212 -11.15 17.90 1.30
C LEU A 212 -12.55 17.44 1.72
N PHE A 213 -12.95 16.23 1.38
CA PHE A 213 -14.36 15.81 1.45
C PHE A 213 -14.61 14.57 2.31
N GLY A 214 -13.55 13.88 2.78
CA GLY A 214 -13.72 12.60 3.45
C GLY A 214 -14.28 11.51 2.52
N GLU A 215 -14.84 10.45 3.11
CA GLU A 215 -15.45 9.36 2.33
C GLU A 215 -16.75 9.82 1.66
N LYS A 216 -16.69 10.22 0.39
CA LYS A 216 -17.87 10.46 -0.42
C LYS A 216 -18.19 9.29 -1.35
N THR A 217 -19.48 9.19 -1.68
CA THR A 217 -20.09 8.11 -2.46
C THR A 217 -19.50 7.97 -3.87
N ILE A 218 -19.38 6.73 -4.34
CA ILE A 218 -18.86 6.29 -5.65
C ILE A 218 -19.39 7.10 -6.86
N GLY A 219 -20.59 7.68 -6.78
CA GLY A 219 -21.17 8.49 -7.86
C GLY A 219 -20.53 9.87 -8.06
N GLU A 220 -19.93 10.45 -7.03
CA GLU A 220 -19.25 11.76 -7.14
C GLU A 220 -17.80 11.60 -7.65
N HIS A 221 -17.20 10.44 -7.43
CA HIS A 221 -15.89 10.06 -7.98
C HIS A 221 -15.90 10.04 -9.51
N THR A 222 -16.92 9.44 -10.11
CA THR A 222 -17.03 9.34 -11.58
C THR A 222 -17.22 10.71 -12.24
N ALA A 223 -17.90 11.63 -11.61
CA ALA A 223 -18.08 12.99 -12.14
C ALA A 223 -16.80 13.83 -12.07
N LEU A 224 -15.99 13.68 -11.01
CA LEU A 224 -14.69 14.33 -10.87
C LEU A 224 -13.66 13.76 -11.84
N LEU A 225 -13.58 12.44 -11.97
CA LEU A 225 -12.69 11.77 -12.93
C LEU A 225 -13.05 12.14 -14.37
N ALA A 226 -14.35 12.24 -14.71
CA ALA A 226 -14.79 12.69 -16.02
C ALA A 226 -14.38 14.15 -16.30
N LYS A 227 -14.47 15.02 -15.29
CA LYS A 227 -14.06 16.43 -15.42
C LYS A 227 -12.56 16.58 -15.60
N PHE A 228 -11.76 15.82 -14.85
CA PHE A 228 -10.30 15.78 -15.00
C PHE A 228 -9.87 15.11 -16.32
N ALA A 229 -10.50 14.02 -16.73
CA ALA A 229 -10.21 13.38 -18.00
C ALA A 229 -10.48 14.32 -19.18
N SER A 230 -11.56 15.12 -19.15
CA SER A 230 -11.85 16.10 -20.19
C SER A 230 -10.84 17.24 -20.25
N GLU A 231 -10.24 17.60 -19.10
CA GLU A 231 -9.27 18.71 -19.02
C GLU A 231 -7.87 18.29 -19.45
N TYR A 232 -7.51 17.01 -19.30
CA TYR A 232 -6.19 16.48 -19.64
C TYR A 232 -6.10 15.79 -20.98
N VAL A 233 -7.20 15.21 -21.50
CA VAL A 233 -7.23 14.58 -22.84
C VAL A 233 -7.09 15.61 -23.96
N THR A 234 -7.36 16.89 -23.69
CA THR A 234 -7.23 17.97 -24.66
C THR A 234 -5.81 18.57 -24.77
N LYS A 235 -4.86 18.22 -23.89
CA LYS A 235 -3.48 18.68 -23.98
C LYS A 235 -2.63 17.66 -24.72
N PRO A 236 -2.04 17.98 -25.88
CA PRO A 236 -1.13 17.07 -26.58
C PRO A 236 0.08 16.78 -25.70
N ILE A 237 0.47 15.52 -25.63
CA ILE A 237 1.67 15.06 -24.92
C ILE A 237 2.88 15.81 -25.50
N PRO A 238 3.71 16.47 -24.68
CA PRO A 238 4.92 17.14 -25.17
C PRO A 238 5.81 16.14 -25.90
N LYS A 239 6.24 16.48 -27.09
CA LYS A 239 7.06 15.61 -27.96
C LYS A 239 8.40 15.20 -27.34
N GLU A 240 8.82 15.86 -26.27
CA GLU A 240 10.08 15.62 -25.54
C GLU A 240 10.05 14.35 -24.66
N ILE A 241 8.88 13.70 -24.48
CA ILE A 241 8.74 12.46 -23.68
C ILE A 241 8.82 11.20 -24.57
N ILE A 242 8.82 11.38 -25.90
CA ILE A 242 8.78 10.25 -26.89
C ILE A 242 10.17 10.00 -27.51
N ALA A 243 11.17 10.81 -27.17
CA ALA A 243 12.56 10.64 -27.65
C ALA A 243 13.42 9.82 -26.69
#